data_f1ee7a284cd267490d262a2b2c24a52c
#
_entry.id   f1ee7a284cd267490d262a2b2c24a52c
#
_cell.length_a   1.000
_cell.length_b   1.000
_cell.length_c   1.000
_cell.angle_alpha   90.00
_cell.angle_beta   90.00
_cell.angle_gamma   90.00
#
_symmetry.space_group_name_H-M   'P 1'
#
loop_
_entity.id
_entity.type
_entity.pdbx_description
1 polymer ?
#
loop_
_entity_poly.entity_id
_entity_poly.type
_entity_poly.pdbx_seq_one_letter_code
_entity_poly.pdbx_strand_id
1 'polypeptide(L)'
;MNRRRLLAGLGTAAAVGLAGCSGDDGNESGNGGNESDDAGGDTADPPFPDAAWRDGEGLDVETLATRHADAAVEAGGATLFSTAETTHDGDAEPSPWLPSQEYEAAYDLENGRQYVRQAVTETEESDVSELYVADGTAFIRRRTGDGTRYARRPTDRSADELESAMRSEMVTGIRVESETADGETEYEGLNLWNPASDGAGEVRGEETARFTADAFEGDRNIPKTVETASATVHVYESGVVPRLEQSWAGRHDGQGATVDVDIDYRDLGATVSEPAWVETAREETSG
;
A
#
# COMPACT_ATOMS: atom_id res chain seq x y z
N MET A 1 -26.49 -5.86 -13.35
CA MET A 1 -25.76 -4.67 -12.88
C MET A 1 -24.45 -4.57 -13.62
N ASN A 2 -24.10 -3.42 -14.17
CA ASN A 2 -23.09 -3.32 -15.24
C ASN A 2 -21.65 -3.43 -14.69
N ARG A 3 -20.99 -4.58 -14.90
CA ARG A 3 -19.56 -4.85 -14.68
C ARG A 3 -18.58 -3.94 -15.50
N ARG A 4 -19.11 -2.99 -16.27
CA ARG A 4 -18.32 -2.17 -17.22
C ARG A 4 -17.68 -0.90 -16.64
N ARG A 5 -17.88 -0.55 -15.37
CA ARG A 5 -17.35 0.69 -14.78
C ARG A 5 -16.04 0.54 -13.99
N LEU A 6 -15.58 -0.69 -13.72
CA LEU A 6 -14.35 -0.95 -12.94
C LEU A 6 -13.05 -0.90 -13.76
N LEU A 7 -13.12 -0.63 -15.06
CA LEU A 7 -12.01 -0.82 -15.99
C LEU A 7 -11.56 0.46 -16.73
N ALA A 8 -11.99 1.63 -16.29
CA ALA A 8 -11.60 2.91 -16.92
C ALA A 8 -10.40 3.61 -16.25
N GLY A 9 -9.80 3.02 -15.24
CA GLY A 9 -8.79 3.66 -14.40
C GLY A 9 -7.42 2.99 -14.37
N LEU A 10 -6.89 2.51 -15.49
CA LEU A 10 -5.46 2.15 -15.57
C LEU A 10 -4.60 3.38 -15.88
N GLY A 11 -4.80 4.43 -15.15
CA GLY A 11 -4.06 5.70 -15.28
C GLY A 11 -3.89 6.44 -13.96
N THR A 12 -4.42 5.92 -12.89
CA THR A 12 -4.22 6.48 -11.55
C THR A 12 -3.94 5.34 -10.61
N ALA A 13 -2.95 5.51 -9.76
CA ALA A 13 -2.55 4.63 -8.69
C ALA A 13 -3.75 3.84 -8.17
N ALA A 14 -3.63 2.52 -8.14
CA ALA A 14 -4.52 1.70 -7.34
C ALA A 14 -4.20 1.96 -5.87
N ALA A 15 -4.44 3.21 -5.43
CA ALA A 15 -4.64 3.44 -4.02
C ALA A 15 -5.74 2.46 -3.61
N VAL A 16 -5.49 1.63 -2.64
CA VAL A 16 -6.54 0.91 -1.93
C VAL A 16 -7.49 1.99 -1.46
N GLY A 17 -8.53 2.24 -2.25
CA GLY A 17 -9.41 3.39 -2.12
C GLY A 17 -10.22 3.27 -0.84
N LEU A 18 -9.76 3.90 0.19
CA LEU A 18 -10.51 4.20 1.41
C LEU A 18 -11.30 5.49 1.14
N ALA A 19 -12.35 5.40 0.33
CA ALA A 19 -13.29 6.50 0.20
C ALA A 19 -14.22 6.48 1.42
N GLY A 20 -13.89 7.26 2.45
CA GLY A 20 -14.78 7.58 3.55
C GLY A 20 -15.89 8.51 3.09
N CYS A 21 -17.13 8.17 3.36
CA CYS A 21 -18.25 9.11 3.38
C CYS A 21 -18.48 9.53 4.83
N SER A 22 -18.32 10.83 5.09
CA SER A 22 -18.63 11.46 6.35
C SER A 22 -20.12 11.32 6.70
N GLY A 23 -20.39 10.80 7.89
CA GLY A 23 -21.69 10.84 8.57
C GLY A 23 -21.45 11.24 10.01
N ASP A 24 -21.83 12.48 10.32
CA ASP A 24 -21.86 13.09 11.64
C ASP A 24 -22.85 12.37 12.56
N ASP A 25 -22.43 11.92 13.75
CA ASP A 25 -23.24 11.97 14.96
C ASP A 25 -22.39 11.63 16.20
N GLY A 26 -22.29 12.62 17.10
CA GLY A 26 -21.53 12.54 18.32
C GLY A 26 -22.12 11.62 19.38
N ASN A 27 -21.26 11.08 20.24
CA ASN A 27 -21.60 10.86 21.64
C ASN A 27 -20.37 10.88 22.55
N GLU A 28 -20.51 11.57 23.66
CA GLU A 28 -19.52 11.79 24.72
C GLU A 28 -19.38 10.60 25.68
N SER A 29 -18.22 10.57 26.32
CA SER A 29 -17.95 10.14 27.72
C SER A 29 -17.56 8.71 28.01
N GLY A 30 -16.39 8.57 28.63
CA GLY A 30 -16.05 7.44 29.48
C GLY A 30 -14.60 7.41 29.98
N ASN A 31 -14.29 8.29 30.92
CA ASN A 31 -13.06 8.28 31.71
C ASN A 31 -12.94 6.98 32.53
N GLY A 32 -11.84 6.23 32.36
CA GLY A 32 -11.52 5.06 33.17
C GLY A 32 -10.00 4.89 33.27
N GLY A 33 -9.39 5.58 34.22
CA GLY A 33 -7.97 5.39 34.53
C GLY A 33 -7.72 3.97 35.01
N ASN A 34 -6.74 3.33 34.45
CA ASN A 34 -6.13 2.13 34.98
C ASN A 34 -4.62 2.40 35.16
N GLU A 35 -4.25 2.56 36.42
CA GLU A 35 -2.82 2.61 36.82
C GLU A 35 -2.26 1.21 36.58
N SER A 36 -1.44 1.07 35.55
CA SER A 36 -0.65 -0.14 35.31
C SER A 36 0.71 0.05 35.92
N ASP A 37 1.05 -0.86 36.83
CA ASP A 37 2.34 -1.00 37.48
C ASP A 37 3.50 -0.94 36.48
N ASP A 38 4.36 0.04 36.73
CA ASP A 38 5.65 0.29 36.09
C ASP A 38 6.60 -0.90 36.39
N ALA A 39 6.58 -1.92 35.57
CA ALA A 39 7.64 -2.90 35.51
C ALA A 39 8.80 -2.26 34.74
N GLY A 40 9.73 -1.63 35.48
CA GLY A 40 10.95 -1.08 34.95
C GLY A 40 11.77 -2.12 34.17
N GLY A 41 11.46 -2.29 32.92
CA GLY A 41 12.33 -2.92 31.91
C GLY A 41 13.38 -1.88 31.53
N ASP A 42 14.62 -2.30 31.48
CA ASP A 42 15.76 -1.55 30.95
C ASP A 42 15.41 -1.21 29.48
N THR A 43 14.80 -0.04 29.29
CA THR A 43 14.43 0.43 27.93
C THR A 43 15.75 0.86 27.28
N ALA A 44 16.30 -0.02 26.45
CA ALA A 44 17.38 0.36 25.54
C ALA A 44 16.94 1.62 24.77
N ASP A 45 17.87 2.58 24.62
CA ASP A 45 17.57 3.77 23.83
C ASP A 45 16.98 3.36 22.46
N PRO A 46 15.93 4.04 22.01
CA PRO A 46 15.32 3.69 20.74
C PRO A 46 16.35 3.85 19.60
N PRO A 47 16.35 2.94 18.61
CA PRO A 47 17.24 3.08 17.45
C PRO A 47 17.04 4.43 16.78
N PHE A 48 18.14 5.06 16.36
CA PHE A 48 18.13 6.32 15.60
C PHE A 48 17.37 7.47 16.28
N PRO A 49 17.68 7.83 17.56
CA PRO A 49 16.91 8.81 18.33
C PRO A 49 16.91 10.22 17.70
N ASP A 50 17.96 10.56 16.96
CA ASP A 50 18.16 11.88 16.32
C ASP A 50 17.70 11.90 14.84
N ALA A 51 17.03 10.85 14.36
CA ALA A 51 16.58 10.79 12.98
C ALA A 51 15.49 11.84 12.70
N ALA A 52 15.63 12.56 11.58
CA ALA A 52 14.73 13.68 11.23
C ALA A 52 13.29 13.26 10.97
N TRP A 53 13.03 11.98 10.70
CA TRP A 53 11.70 11.39 10.50
C TRP A 53 11.04 10.95 11.82
N ARG A 54 11.68 11.18 12.98
CA ARG A 54 11.05 10.97 14.29
C ARG A 54 10.35 12.24 14.77
N ASP A 55 9.24 12.03 15.47
CA ASP A 55 8.58 13.05 16.29
C ASP A 55 8.41 12.50 17.71
N GLY A 56 9.40 12.73 18.55
CA GLY A 56 9.47 12.15 19.89
C GLY A 56 9.49 10.62 19.87
N GLU A 57 8.46 10.00 20.43
CA GLU A 57 8.26 8.54 20.39
C GLU A 57 7.53 8.07 19.12
N GLY A 58 6.99 8.99 18.34
CA GLY A 58 6.24 8.73 17.11
C GLY A 58 7.03 8.95 15.83
N LEU A 59 6.30 9.11 14.73
CA LEU A 59 6.80 9.34 13.39
C LEU A 59 6.34 10.71 12.87
N ASP A 60 7.26 11.49 12.30
CA ASP A 60 6.92 12.54 11.35
C ASP A 60 6.63 11.87 9.99
N VAL A 61 5.37 11.54 9.77
CA VAL A 61 4.92 10.76 8.60
C VAL A 61 5.18 11.51 7.29
N GLU A 62 5.10 12.84 7.28
CA GLU A 62 5.37 13.63 6.09
C GLU A 62 6.85 13.61 5.71
N THR A 63 7.72 13.83 6.71
CA THR A 63 9.17 13.73 6.54
C THR A 63 9.57 12.32 6.14
N LEU A 64 8.99 11.29 6.76
CA LEU A 64 9.24 9.88 6.45
C LEU A 64 8.87 9.55 5.00
N ALA A 65 7.65 9.90 4.58
CA ALA A 65 7.17 9.65 3.22
C ALA A 65 8.04 10.33 2.17
N THR A 66 8.43 11.60 2.44
CA THR A 66 9.31 12.35 1.54
C THR A 66 10.67 11.68 1.41
N ARG A 67 11.33 11.31 2.52
CA ARG A 67 12.64 10.64 2.50
C ARG A 67 12.60 9.29 1.82
N HIS A 68 11.54 8.53 2.07
CA HIS A 68 11.36 7.22 1.44
C HIS A 68 11.22 7.34 -0.08
N ALA A 69 10.39 8.26 -0.57
CA ALA A 69 10.22 8.50 -2.01
C ALA A 69 11.51 9.06 -2.64
N ASP A 70 12.21 9.98 -1.96
CA ASP A 70 13.47 10.53 -2.45
C ASP A 70 14.55 9.45 -2.60
N ALA A 71 14.67 8.55 -1.61
CA ALA A 71 15.62 7.44 -1.69
C ALA A 71 15.37 6.53 -2.90
N ALA A 72 14.10 6.27 -3.24
CA ALA A 72 13.75 5.49 -4.43
C ALA A 72 14.14 6.22 -5.73
N VAL A 73 13.93 7.53 -5.80
CA VAL A 73 14.34 8.36 -6.96
C VAL A 73 15.85 8.45 -7.08
N GLU A 74 16.57 8.71 -5.98
CA GLU A 74 18.03 8.78 -5.97
C GLU A 74 18.68 7.45 -6.38
N ALA A 75 18.03 6.33 -6.02
CA ALA A 75 18.47 5.00 -6.46
C ALA A 75 18.16 4.71 -7.95
N GLY A 76 17.35 5.53 -8.62
CA GLY A 76 16.97 5.36 -10.02
C GLY A 76 15.88 4.33 -10.27
N GLY A 77 15.25 3.78 -9.21
CA GLY A 77 14.19 2.80 -9.31
C GLY A 77 13.86 2.13 -7.99
N ALA A 78 12.74 1.45 -7.93
CA ALA A 78 12.31 0.69 -6.76
C ALA A 78 11.24 -0.33 -7.13
N THR A 79 11.04 -1.31 -6.25
CA THR A 79 9.92 -2.26 -6.31
C THR A 79 9.09 -2.17 -5.03
N LEU A 80 7.79 -2.05 -5.20
CA LEU A 80 6.79 -2.24 -4.15
C LEU A 80 6.08 -3.57 -4.39
N PHE A 81 5.98 -4.38 -3.36
CA PHE A 81 5.14 -5.58 -3.35
C PHE A 81 4.16 -5.48 -2.20
N SER A 82 2.89 -5.74 -2.45
CA SER A 82 1.91 -5.79 -1.38
C SER A 82 0.96 -6.95 -1.52
N THR A 83 0.54 -7.49 -0.37
CA THR A 83 -0.53 -8.45 -0.27
C THR A 83 -1.64 -7.88 0.60
N ALA A 84 -2.87 -8.13 0.21
CA ALA A 84 -4.03 -7.92 1.07
C ALA A 84 -4.79 -9.24 1.15
N GLU A 85 -5.02 -9.72 2.36
CA GLU A 85 -5.80 -10.93 2.62
C GLU A 85 -7.05 -10.55 3.41
N THR A 86 -8.21 -10.94 2.89
CA THR A 86 -9.49 -10.74 3.58
C THR A 86 -10.06 -12.09 3.96
N THR A 87 -10.32 -12.29 5.25
CA THR A 87 -10.97 -13.49 5.79
C THR A 87 -12.30 -13.14 6.40
N HIS A 88 -13.27 -14.05 6.32
CA HIS A 88 -14.58 -13.93 6.93
C HIS A 88 -14.87 -15.10 7.85
N ASP A 89 -15.52 -14.84 8.97
CA ASP A 89 -15.96 -15.91 9.88
C ASP A 89 -17.11 -16.72 9.26
N GLY A 90 -17.00 -18.05 9.34
CA GLY A 90 -18.02 -18.98 8.87
C GLY A 90 -17.95 -19.30 7.37
N ASP A 91 -19.05 -19.83 6.82
CA ASP A 91 -19.17 -20.23 5.41
C ASP A 91 -19.57 -19.07 4.48
N ALA A 92 -19.26 -17.82 4.85
CA ALA A 92 -19.57 -16.65 4.04
C ALA A 92 -18.75 -16.65 2.75
N GLU A 93 -19.40 -16.32 1.64
CA GLU A 93 -18.65 -16.09 0.40
C GLU A 93 -17.74 -14.86 0.56
N PRO A 94 -16.53 -14.90 -0.02
CA PRO A 94 -15.60 -13.77 0.00
C PRO A 94 -16.28 -12.48 -0.47
N SER A 95 -15.92 -11.37 0.16
CA SER A 95 -16.48 -10.08 -0.23
C SER A 95 -16.00 -9.68 -1.62
N PRO A 96 -16.92 -9.48 -2.59
CA PRO A 96 -16.53 -9.05 -3.93
C PRO A 96 -15.96 -7.62 -3.97
N TRP A 97 -15.98 -6.90 -2.85
CA TRP A 97 -15.57 -5.51 -2.74
C TRP A 97 -14.13 -5.33 -2.30
N LEU A 98 -13.59 -6.29 -1.56
CA LEU A 98 -12.18 -6.33 -1.18
C LEU A 98 -11.69 -7.78 -1.25
N PRO A 99 -11.45 -8.29 -2.44
CA PRO A 99 -10.87 -9.61 -2.62
C PRO A 99 -9.43 -9.64 -2.11
N SER A 100 -9.00 -10.79 -1.63
CA SER A 100 -7.58 -11.04 -1.39
C SER A 100 -6.80 -10.82 -2.68
N GLN A 101 -5.70 -10.09 -2.60
CA GLN A 101 -4.95 -9.67 -3.77
C GLN A 101 -3.45 -9.59 -3.52
N GLU A 102 -2.70 -9.78 -4.60
CA GLU A 102 -1.28 -9.45 -4.69
C GLU A 102 -1.10 -8.27 -5.64
N TYR A 103 -0.22 -7.37 -5.26
CA TYR A 103 0.16 -6.22 -6.07
C TYR A 103 1.67 -6.08 -6.13
N GLU A 104 2.20 -5.79 -7.30
CA GLU A 104 3.60 -5.52 -7.54
C GLU A 104 3.71 -4.32 -8.47
N ALA A 105 4.54 -3.35 -8.11
CA ALA A 105 4.91 -2.24 -8.97
C ALA A 105 6.43 -2.07 -8.95
N ALA A 106 7.05 -2.09 -10.13
CA ALA A 106 8.48 -1.90 -10.30
C ALA A 106 8.75 -0.75 -11.28
N TYR A 107 9.71 0.08 -10.94
CA TYR A 107 10.10 1.26 -11.70
C TYR A 107 11.61 1.25 -11.96
N ASP A 108 11.99 1.63 -13.17
CA ASP A 108 13.36 1.80 -13.65
C ASP A 108 13.42 3.14 -14.38
N LEU A 109 13.82 4.17 -13.66
CA LEU A 109 13.84 5.54 -14.16
C LEU A 109 14.93 5.74 -15.20
N GLU A 110 16.07 5.04 -15.06
CA GLU A 110 17.20 5.15 -16.00
C GLU A 110 16.80 4.68 -17.41
N ASN A 111 16.02 3.60 -17.48
CA ASN A 111 15.60 3.02 -18.75
C ASN A 111 14.17 3.42 -19.15
N GLY A 112 13.49 4.28 -18.37
CA GLY A 112 12.14 4.73 -18.64
C GLY A 112 11.10 3.59 -18.63
N ARG A 113 11.26 2.59 -17.75
CA ARG A 113 10.43 1.39 -17.70
C ARG A 113 9.58 1.30 -16.45
N GLN A 114 8.41 0.72 -16.60
CA GLN A 114 7.51 0.39 -15.50
C GLN A 114 6.91 -0.99 -15.73
N TYR A 115 6.77 -1.73 -14.64
CA TYR A 115 5.98 -2.96 -14.59
C TYR A 115 5.00 -2.86 -13.43
N VAL A 116 3.74 -3.23 -13.66
CA VAL A 116 2.71 -3.34 -12.63
C VAL A 116 1.97 -4.65 -12.83
N ARG A 117 1.76 -5.39 -11.76
CA ARG A 117 0.97 -6.60 -11.71
C ARG A 117 -0.03 -6.52 -10.56
N GLN A 118 -1.26 -6.86 -10.83
CA GLN A 118 -2.29 -7.06 -9.82
C GLN A 118 -2.94 -8.43 -10.06
N ALA A 119 -3.04 -9.23 -9.02
CA ALA A 119 -3.70 -10.52 -9.05
C ALA A 119 -4.73 -10.61 -7.91
N VAL A 120 -5.96 -11.01 -8.25
CA VAL A 120 -7.00 -11.37 -7.29
C VAL A 120 -6.89 -12.85 -7.02
N THR A 121 -6.78 -13.25 -5.74
CA THR A 121 -6.40 -14.61 -5.33
C THR A 121 -7.55 -15.46 -4.79
N GLU A 122 -8.75 -14.91 -4.65
CA GLU A 122 -9.90 -15.58 -4.01
C GLU A 122 -10.62 -16.62 -4.87
N THR A 123 -10.31 -16.70 -6.15
CA THR A 123 -10.97 -17.64 -7.07
C THR A 123 -10.00 -18.73 -7.53
N GLU A 124 -10.50 -19.94 -7.81
CA GLU A 124 -9.67 -21.01 -8.41
C GLU A 124 -8.98 -20.56 -9.70
N GLU A 125 -9.51 -19.55 -10.35
CA GLU A 125 -8.93 -18.85 -11.50
C GLU A 125 -8.66 -17.41 -11.13
N SER A 126 -7.43 -17.12 -10.63
CA SER A 126 -7.03 -15.77 -10.27
C SER A 126 -7.09 -14.82 -11.49
N ASP A 127 -7.84 -13.73 -11.34
CA ASP A 127 -7.82 -12.65 -12.32
C ASP A 127 -6.51 -11.88 -12.19
N VAL A 128 -5.71 -11.84 -13.26
CA VAL A 128 -4.42 -11.14 -13.30
C VAL A 128 -4.46 -10.04 -14.33
N SER A 129 -4.06 -8.85 -13.92
CA SER A 129 -3.82 -7.71 -14.81
C SER A 129 -2.36 -7.29 -14.71
N GLU A 130 -1.72 -7.12 -15.86
CA GLU A 130 -0.33 -6.68 -15.95
C GLU A 130 -0.18 -5.54 -16.94
N LEU A 131 0.67 -4.59 -16.58
CA LEU A 131 1.09 -3.47 -17.40
C LEU A 131 2.62 -3.49 -17.50
N TYR A 132 3.14 -3.37 -18.71
CA TYR A 132 4.56 -3.09 -18.96
C TYR A 132 4.65 -1.87 -19.86
N VAL A 133 5.45 -0.90 -19.46
CA VAL A 133 5.71 0.34 -20.22
C VAL A 133 7.20 0.40 -20.55
N ALA A 134 7.49 0.58 -21.83
CA ALA A 134 8.84 0.82 -22.34
C ALA A 134 8.76 1.49 -23.72
N ASP A 135 9.74 2.30 -24.06
CA ASP A 135 9.94 2.89 -25.40
C ASP A 135 8.67 3.56 -25.95
N GLY A 136 7.97 4.34 -25.12
CA GLY A 136 6.74 5.04 -25.52
C GLY A 136 5.56 4.12 -25.81
N THR A 137 5.60 2.89 -25.33
CA THR A 137 4.54 1.90 -25.54
C THR A 137 4.12 1.24 -24.23
N ALA A 138 2.83 1.18 -24.00
CA ALA A 138 2.22 0.40 -22.92
C ALA A 138 1.67 -0.91 -23.47
N PHE A 139 2.10 -2.03 -22.91
CA PHE A 139 1.60 -3.38 -23.15
C PHE A 139 0.75 -3.80 -21.96
N ILE A 140 -0.40 -4.37 -22.20
CA ILE A 140 -1.34 -4.79 -21.16
C ILE A 140 -1.69 -6.25 -21.42
N ARG A 141 -1.58 -7.08 -20.38
CA ARG A 141 -2.10 -8.44 -20.33
C ARG A 141 -3.21 -8.54 -19.28
N ARG A 142 -4.32 -9.15 -19.63
CA ARG A 142 -5.36 -9.53 -18.69
C ARG A 142 -5.66 -11.00 -18.84
N ARG A 143 -5.58 -11.73 -17.75
CA ARG A 143 -5.94 -13.14 -17.66
C ARG A 143 -7.13 -13.27 -16.71
N THR A 144 -8.19 -13.90 -17.17
CA THR A 144 -9.40 -14.19 -16.42
C THR A 144 -9.81 -15.62 -16.73
N GLY A 145 -10.82 -16.17 -16.03
CA GLY A 145 -11.39 -17.47 -16.35
C GLY A 145 -11.83 -17.65 -17.81
N ASP A 146 -12.15 -16.56 -18.50
CA ASP A 146 -12.52 -16.56 -19.93
C ASP A 146 -11.30 -16.63 -20.89
N GLY A 147 -10.07 -16.57 -20.35
CA GLY A 147 -8.82 -16.61 -21.11
C GLY A 147 -7.95 -15.38 -20.99
N THR A 148 -6.95 -15.29 -21.86
CA THR A 148 -5.98 -14.19 -21.87
C THR A 148 -6.27 -13.21 -23.01
N ARG A 149 -6.15 -11.92 -22.71
CA ARG A 149 -6.31 -10.82 -23.69
C ARG A 149 -5.11 -9.89 -23.60
N TYR A 150 -4.67 -9.41 -24.75
CA TYR A 150 -3.58 -8.46 -24.87
C TYR A 150 -4.06 -7.15 -25.46
N ALA A 151 -3.43 -6.04 -25.06
CA ALA A 151 -3.59 -4.75 -25.69
C ALA A 151 -2.23 -4.03 -25.78
N ARG A 152 -2.09 -3.19 -26.79
CA ARG A 152 -0.95 -2.31 -27.00
C ARG A 152 -1.44 -0.89 -27.23
N ARG A 153 -0.82 0.09 -26.59
CA ARG A 153 -1.17 1.51 -26.73
C ARG A 153 0.09 2.35 -26.74
N PRO A 154 0.17 3.39 -27.59
CA PRO A 154 1.20 4.40 -27.43
C PRO A 154 1.01 5.11 -26.08
N THR A 155 2.09 5.56 -25.48
CA THR A 155 2.10 6.39 -24.28
C THR A 155 3.10 7.51 -24.46
N ASP A 156 2.69 8.73 -24.12
CA ASP A 156 3.51 9.93 -24.19
C ASP A 156 4.16 10.24 -22.82
N ARG A 157 4.18 9.24 -21.91
CA ARG A 157 4.68 9.45 -20.55
C ARG A 157 6.13 9.95 -20.60
N SER A 158 6.34 11.12 -20.03
CA SER A 158 7.66 11.72 -19.84
C SER A 158 8.42 11.05 -18.67
N ALA A 159 9.72 11.33 -18.56
CA ALA A 159 10.52 10.88 -17.42
C ALA A 159 10.00 11.45 -16.10
N ASP A 160 9.58 12.72 -16.09
CA ASP A 160 9.02 13.38 -14.90
C ASP A 160 7.70 12.76 -14.46
N GLU A 161 6.84 12.34 -15.41
CA GLU A 161 5.59 11.64 -15.10
C GLU A 161 5.84 10.23 -14.56
N LEU A 162 6.89 9.54 -15.05
CA LEU A 162 7.29 8.24 -14.53
C LEU A 162 7.84 8.37 -13.11
N GLU A 163 8.69 9.38 -12.84
CA GLU A 163 9.19 9.67 -11.50
C GLU A 163 8.05 10.03 -10.55
N SER A 164 7.13 10.89 -10.96
CA SER A 164 5.96 11.26 -10.16
C SER A 164 5.08 10.05 -9.83
N ALA A 165 4.87 9.14 -10.79
CA ALA A 165 4.12 7.90 -10.56
C ALA A 165 4.85 6.99 -9.55
N MET A 166 6.17 6.84 -9.66
CA MET A 166 6.96 6.09 -8.70
C MET A 166 6.89 6.71 -7.30
N ARG A 167 7.05 8.03 -7.17
CA ARG A 167 6.92 8.74 -5.89
C ARG A 167 5.58 8.49 -5.22
N SER A 168 4.49 8.60 -5.99
CA SER A 168 3.15 8.31 -5.48
C SER A 168 2.99 6.86 -5.03
N GLU A 169 3.54 5.92 -5.78
CA GLU A 169 3.49 4.50 -5.45
C GLU A 169 4.29 4.17 -4.18
N MET A 170 5.49 4.72 -4.07
CA MET A 170 6.38 4.44 -2.93
C MET A 170 5.85 4.98 -1.61
N VAL A 171 4.97 5.96 -1.58
CA VAL A 171 4.35 6.43 -0.34
C VAL A 171 3.05 5.71 0.02
N THR A 172 2.58 4.77 -0.83
CA THR A 172 1.37 3.97 -0.56
C THR A 172 1.48 3.27 0.79
N GLY A 173 0.46 3.42 1.63
CA GLY A 173 0.44 2.89 2.99
C GLY A 173 1.16 3.77 4.03
N ILE A 174 2.17 4.55 3.65
CA ILE A 174 2.85 5.51 4.53
C ILE A 174 2.02 6.79 4.63
N ARG A 175 1.71 7.40 3.48
CA ARG A 175 0.91 8.61 3.35
C ARG A 175 -0.06 8.47 2.19
N VAL A 176 -1.32 8.73 2.45
CA VAL A 176 -2.36 8.80 1.42
C VAL A 176 -2.88 10.22 1.39
N GLU A 177 -2.96 10.80 0.22
CA GLU A 177 -3.58 12.11 0.01
C GLU A 177 -5.02 11.89 -0.47
N SER A 178 -5.98 12.39 0.28
CA SER A 178 -7.38 12.43 -0.11
C SER A 178 -7.85 13.87 -0.23
N GLU A 179 -8.70 14.14 -1.18
CA GLU A 179 -9.34 15.46 -1.35
C GLU A 179 -10.71 15.41 -0.68
N THR A 180 -10.92 16.26 0.31
CA THR A 180 -12.21 16.39 0.98
C THR A 180 -13.27 16.98 0.06
N ALA A 181 -14.53 16.87 0.43
CA ALA A 181 -15.64 17.46 -0.34
C ALA A 181 -15.53 18.99 -0.51
N ASP A 182 -14.79 19.64 0.38
CA ASP A 182 -14.54 21.10 0.38
C ASP A 182 -13.27 21.47 -0.41
N GLY A 183 -12.56 20.48 -0.99
CA GLY A 183 -11.35 20.70 -1.79
C GLY A 183 -10.08 20.92 -0.95
N GLU A 184 -10.10 20.57 0.33
CA GLU A 184 -8.91 20.52 1.17
C GLU A 184 -8.22 19.17 1.00
N THR A 185 -6.88 19.17 1.08
CA THR A 185 -6.12 17.91 1.07
C THR A 185 -6.00 17.40 2.49
N GLU A 186 -6.52 16.21 2.74
CA GLU A 186 -6.27 15.46 3.96
C GLU A 186 -5.17 14.42 3.73
N TYR A 187 -4.31 14.27 4.72
CA TYR A 187 -3.26 13.26 4.69
C TYR A 187 -3.65 12.12 5.62
N GLU A 188 -3.89 10.96 5.02
CA GLU A 188 -4.17 9.70 5.71
C GLU A 188 -2.91 8.82 5.72
N GLY A 189 -3.06 7.55 6.02
CA GLY A 189 -1.98 6.59 6.11
C GLY A 189 -1.54 6.39 7.55
N LEU A 190 -0.25 6.41 7.84
CA LEU A 190 0.27 6.15 9.19
C LEU A 190 -0.19 7.18 10.24
N ASN A 191 -0.63 8.38 9.84
CA ASN A 191 -1.23 9.35 10.76
C ASN A 191 -2.50 8.83 11.45
N LEU A 192 -3.27 7.96 10.77
CA LEU A 192 -4.48 7.37 11.35
C LEU A 192 -4.18 6.24 12.35
N TRP A 193 -2.94 5.80 12.42
CA TRP A 193 -2.49 4.77 13.34
C TRP A 193 -1.75 5.33 14.55
N ASN A 194 -1.15 6.50 14.41
CA ASN A 194 -0.33 7.16 15.42
C ASN A 194 0.70 6.20 16.08
N PRO A 195 1.57 5.54 15.28
CA PRO A 195 2.43 4.48 15.78
C PRO A 195 3.51 5.03 16.70
N ALA A 196 3.76 4.31 17.79
CA ALA A 196 4.79 4.63 18.79
C ALA A 196 5.99 3.69 18.66
N SER A 197 7.16 4.18 19.09
CA SER A 197 8.40 3.41 19.07
C SER A 197 8.30 2.16 19.95
N ASP A 198 8.63 1.01 19.36
CA ASP A 198 8.63 -0.32 19.99
C ASP A 198 10.03 -0.97 19.89
N GLY A 199 11.08 -0.15 19.94
CA GLY A 199 12.47 -0.58 19.99
C GLY A 199 13.12 -0.89 18.65
N ALA A 200 14.11 -1.77 18.66
CA ALA A 200 14.84 -2.22 17.48
C ALA A 200 14.12 -3.38 16.79
N GLY A 201 14.26 -3.43 15.47
CA GLY A 201 13.87 -4.54 14.61
C GLY A 201 14.97 -4.86 13.60
N GLU A 202 14.73 -5.84 12.77
CA GLU A 202 15.62 -6.21 11.67
C GLU A 202 14.78 -6.56 10.45
N VAL A 203 15.12 -6.00 9.30
CA VAL A 203 14.52 -6.38 8.00
C VAL A 203 15.66 -6.66 7.03
N ARG A 204 15.68 -7.85 6.43
CA ARG A 204 16.70 -8.30 5.47
C ARG A 204 18.14 -8.24 6.00
N GLY A 205 18.33 -8.44 7.31
CA GLY A 205 19.65 -8.43 7.96
C GLY A 205 20.18 -7.03 8.28
N GLU A 206 19.36 -6.00 8.15
CA GLU A 206 19.68 -4.62 8.47
C GLU A 206 18.81 -4.13 9.66
N GLU A 207 19.42 -3.39 10.58
CA GLU A 207 18.76 -2.84 11.75
C GLU A 207 17.71 -1.80 11.35
N THR A 208 16.56 -1.84 12.01
CA THR A 208 15.47 -0.88 11.84
C THR A 208 15.00 -0.34 13.18
N ALA A 209 14.45 0.86 13.19
CA ALA A 209 13.54 1.27 14.24
C ALA A 209 12.17 0.66 13.95
N ARG A 210 11.57 0.02 14.96
CA ARG A 210 10.23 -0.54 14.89
C ARG A 210 9.25 0.38 15.60
N PHE A 211 8.10 0.59 14.95
CA PHE A 211 6.98 1.33 15.51
C PHE A 211 5.74 0.48 15.42
N THR A 212 4.89 0.52 16.44
CA THR A 212 3.65 -0.24 16.49
C THR A 212 2.47 0.64 16.87
N ALA A 213 1.29 0.25 16.42
CA ALA A 213 0.01 0.82 16.82
C ALA A 213 -0.99 -0.31 17.07
N ASP A 214 -1.89 -0.10 18.02
CA ASP A 214 -2.98 -1.01 18.39
C ASP A 214 -4.36 -0.38 18.21
N ALA A 215 -4.42 0.80 17.58
CA ALA A 215 -5.63 1.53 17.28
C ALA A 215 -5.58 2.12 15.87
N PHE A 216 -6.74 2.35 15.29
CA PHE A 216 -6.93 2.99 14.00
C PHE A 216 -8.03 4.02 14.10
N GLU A 217 -7.75 5.28 13.77
CA GLU A 217 -8.67 6.42 13.91
C GLU A 217 -9.41 6.77 12.61
N GLY A 218 -9.26 5.97 11.57
CA GLY A 218 -9.89 6.20 10.27
C GLY A 218 -11.16 5.37 10.06
N ASP A 219 -11.90 5.74 9.03
CA ASP A 219 -13.04 4.97 8.54
C ASP A 219 -12.60 3.88 7.56
N ARG A 220 -13.33 2.77 7.56
CA ARG A 220 -13.08 1.67 6.62
C ARG A 220 -14.36 1.16 5.99
N ASN A 221 -14.23 0.62 4.79
CA ASN A 221 -15.32 -0.06 4.11
C ASN A 221 -15.40 -1.54 4.49
N ILE A 222 -14.27 -2.19 4.79
CA ILE A 222 -14.18 -3.60 5.19
C ILE A 222 -13.01 -3.74 6.20
N PRO A 223 -13.27 -4.23 7.43
CA PRO A 223 -14.61 -4.35 8.01
C PRO A 223 -15.26 -2.98 8.17
N LYS A 224 -16.58 -2.88 8.09
CA LYS A 224 -17.32 -1.61 8.30
C LYS A 224 -17.22 -1.10 9.73
N THR A 225 -17.15 -2.03 10.69
CA THR A 225 -16.92 -1.70 12.10
C THR A 225 -15.60 -2.33 12.49
N VAL A 226 -14.61 -1.52 12.82
CA VAL A 226 -13.31 -1.99 13.33
C VAL A 226 -13.45 -2.22 14.84
N GLU A 227 -13.16 -3.44 15.29
CA GLU A 227 -13.17 -3.83 16.70
C GLU A 227 -11.73 -3.86 17.24
N THR A 228 -10.79 -4.30 16.43
CA THR A 228 -9.35 -4.27 16.72
C THR A 228 -8.57 -3.90 15.47
N ALA A 229 -7.46 -3.21 15.68
CA ALA A 229 -6.54 -2.87 14.62
C ALA A 229 -5.11 -2.93 15.14
N SER A 230 -4.16 -3.26 14.28
CA SER A 230 -2.73 -3.20 14.59
C SER A 230 -1.93 -2.81 13.36
N ALA A 231 -0.84 -2.07 13.58
CA ALA A 231 0.13 -1.78 12.55
C ALA A 231 1.55 -1.95 13.08
N THR A 232 2.46 -2.37 12.21
CA THR A 232 3.90 -2.39 12.46
C THR A 232 4.60 -1.76 11.28
N VAL A 233 5.46 -0.78 11.55
CA VAL A 233 6.30 -0.16 10.52
C VAL A 233 7.76 -0.28 10.92
N HIS A 234 8.59 -0.67 9.97
CA HIS A 234 10.04 -0.74 10.10
C HIS A 234 10.67 0.41 9.32
N VAL A 235 11.61 1.12 9.93
CA VAL A 235 12.27 2.28 9.31
C VAL A 235 13.78 2.16 9.49
N TYR A 236 14.52 2.22 8.38
CA TYR A 236 15.99 2.32 8.42
C TYR A 236 16.43 3.72 8.89
N GLU A 237 17.68 3.85 9.34
CA GLU A 237 18.25 5.14 9.74
C GLU A 237 18.08 6.22 8.66
N SER A 238 18.19 5.86 7.41
CA SER A 238 18.00 6.75 6.24
C SER A 238 16.60 7.34 6.12
N GLY A 239 15.58 6.75 6.74
CA GLY A 239 14.17 7.05 6.54
C GLY A 239 13.50 6.21 5.45
N VAL A 240 14.18 5.20 4.96
CA VAL A 240 13.54 4.20 4.08
C VAL A 240 12.69 3.26 4.92
N VAL A 241 11.47 3.04 4.49
CA VAL A 241 10.54 2.04 5.07
C VAL A 241 10.70 0.75 4.28
N PRO A 242 11.35 -0.29 4.82
CA PRO A 242 11.45 -1.56 4.10
C PRO A 242 10.16 -2.39 4.19
N ARG A 243 9.37 -2.24 5.27
CA ARG A 243 8.18 -3.05 5.51
C ARG A 243 7.14 -2.31 6.34
N LEU A 244 5.89 -2.49 5.98
CA LEU A 244 4.70 -2.02 6.69
C LEU A 244 3.67 -3.13 6.72
N GLU A 245 3.18 -3.47 7.92
CA GLU A 245 2.14 -4.47 8.16
C GLU A 245 0.96 -3.78 8.83
N GLN A 246 -0.24 -4.10 8.40
CA GLN A 246 -1.48 -3.54 8.95
C GLN A 246 -2.53 -4.64 9.03
N SER A 247 -3.31 -4.65 10.11
CA SER A 247 -4.41 -5.58 10.31
C SER A 247 -5.62 -4.86 10.90
N TRP A 248 -6.79 -5.22 10.42
CA TRP A 248 -8.08 -4.78 10.97
C TRP A 248 -8.99 -5.97 11.13
N ALA A 249 -9.57 -6.13 12.31
CA ALA A 249 -10.62 -7.11 12.52
C ALA A 249 -11.87 -6.44 13.08
N GLY A 250 -13.04 -6.93 12.68
CA GLY A 250 -14.30 -6.37 13.09
C GLY A 250 -15.49 -6.99 12.35
N ARG A 251 -16.51 -6.20 12.05
CA ARG A 251 -17.74 -6.69 11.42
C ARG A 251 -17.99 -6.06 10.07
N HIS A 252 -18.38 -6.90 9.12
CA HIS A 252 -18.83 -6.50 7.79
C HIS A 252 -20.16 -7.18 7.48
N ASP A 253 -21.23 -6.39 7.33
CA ASP A 253 -22.62 -6.87 7.11
C ASP A 253 -23.08 -7.92 8.12
N GLY A 254 -22.64 -7.78 9.39
CA GLY A 254 -23.01 -8.63 10.52
C GLY A 254 -22.13 -9.86 10.72
N GLN A 255 -21.17 -10.10 9.84
CA GLN A 255 -20.20 -11.19 9.93
C GLN A 255 -18.85 -10.66 10.42
N GLY A 256 -18.09 -11.48 11.13
CA GLY A 256 -16.70 -11.18 11.44
C GLY A 256 -15.88 -11.14 10.15
N ALA A 257 -15.00 -10.17 10.05
CA ALA A 257 -14.06 -10.02 8.94
C ALA A 257 -12.72 -9.52 9.46
N THR A 258 -11.64 -10.05 8.88
CA THR A 258 -10.26 -9.58 9.11
C THR A 258 -9.65 -9.22 7.78
N VAL A 259 -8.93 -8.11 7.74
CA VAL A 259 -8.14 -7.66 6.59
C VAL A 259 -6.71 -7.49 7.04
N ASP A 260 -5.80 -8.26 6.48
CA ASP A 260 -4.36 -8.17 6.70
C ASP A 260 -3.69 -7.63 5.45
N VAL A 261 -2.84 -6.61 5.62
CA VAL A 261 -2.07 -5.98 4.55
C VAL A 261 -0.59 -6.02 4.92
N ASP A 262 0.22 -6.55 4.03
CA ASP A 262 1.69 -6.50 4.10
C ASP A 262 2.20 -5.72 2.89
N ILE A 263 3.01 -4.68 3.15
CA ILE A 263 3.64 -3.87 2.13
C ILE A 263 5.16 -3.99 2.29
N ASP A 264 5.81 -4.44 1.24
CA ASP A 264 7.24 -4.69 1.18
C ASP A 264 7.87 -3.79 0.11
N TYR A 265 8.62 -2.78 0.54
CA TYR A 265 9.38 -1.90 -0.34
C TYR A 265 10.80 -2.44 -0.46
N ARG A 266 11.18 -2.83 -1.67
CA ARG A 266 12.43 -3.54 -1.91
C ARG A 266 13.15 -3.06 -3.18
N ASP A 267 14.36 -3.55 -3.33
CA ASP A 267 15.13 -3.41 -4.57
C ASP A 267 15.27 -1.95 -5.03
N LEU A 268 15.68 -1.06 -4.10
CA LEU A 268 16.09 0.29 -4.49
C LEU A 268 17.19 0.20 -5.56
N GLY A 269 17.03 0.92 -6.67
CA GLY A 269 17.85 0.79 -7.86
C GLY A 269 17.45 -0.40 -8.76
N ALA A 270 16.21 -0.90 -8.62
CA ALA A 270 15.69 -1.99 -9.43
C ALA A 270 15.75 -1.68 -10.92
N THR A 271 16.05 -2.72 -11.71
CA THR A 271 15.91 -2.67 -13.16
C THR A 271 14.69 -3.49 -13.58
N VAL A 272 13.89 -2.94 -14.48
CA VAL A 272 12.69 -3.60 -15.00
C VAL A 272 13.01 -4.33 -16.28
N SER A 273 12.97 -5.67 -16.23
CA SER A 273 13.13 -6.52 -17.41
C SER A 273 11.82 -6.65 -18.19
N GLU A 274 11.93 -6.79 -19.51
CA GLU A 274 10.74 -7.04 -20.33
C GLU A 274 10.13 -8.42 -19.99
N PRO A 275 8.85 -8.47 -19.59
CA PRO A 275 8.17 -9.73 -19.33
C PRO A 275 8.00 -10.58 -20.62
N ALA A 276 8.16 -11.89 -20.51
CA ALA A 276 8.08 -12.81 -21.66
C ALA A 276 6.76 -12.72 -22.45
N TRP A 277 5.66 -12.34 -21.80
CA TRP A 277 4.36 -12.21 -22.48
C TRP A 277 4.26 -11.00 -23.43
N VAL A 278 5.20 -10.04 -23.36
CA VAL A 278 5.21 -8.84 -24.21
C VAL A 278 5.46 -9.20 -25.67
N GLU A 279 6.24 -10.23 -25.95
CA GLU A 279 6.44 -10.74 -27.30
C GLU A 279 5.11 -11.24 -27.91
N THR A 280 4.36 -12.04 -27.16
CA THR A 280 3.01 -12.50 -27.58
C THR A 280 2.06 -11.31 -27.78
N ALA A 281 2.11 -10.31 -26.89
CA ALA A 281 1.29 -9.11 -27.04
C ALA A 281 1.62 -8.34 -28.33
N ARG A 282 2.91 -8.25 -28.72
CA ARG A 282 3.31 -7.63 -30.00
C ARG A 282 2.74 -8.38 -31.19
N GLU A 283 2.81 -9.71 -31.18
CA GLU A 283 2.29 -10.53 -32.28
C GLU A 283 0.77 -10.40 -32.44
N GLU A 284 0.01 -10.54 -31.35
CA GLU A 284 -1.44 -10.52 -31.36
C GLU A 284 -2.04 -9.13 -31.65
N THR A 285 -1.28 -8.05 -31.37
CA THR A 285 -1.77 -6.67 -31.58
C THR A 285 -1.20 -5.98 -32.83
N SER A 286 -0.50 -6.73 -33.69
CA SER A 286 0.13 -6.21 -34.93
C SER A 286 -0.80 -6.23 -36.15
N GLY A 287 -2.13 -6.52 -35.97
CA GLY A 287 -3.12 -6.64 -37.02
C GLY A 287 -3.86 -5.35 -37.34
#